data_4471f6733141d5e864aaae0d81f7fc51
#
_entry.id   4471f6733141d5e864aaae0d81f7fc51
#
_cell.length_a   1.000
_cell.length_b   1.000
_cell.length_c   1.000
_cell.angle_alpha   90.00
_cell.angle_beta   90.00
_cell.angle_gamma   90.00
#
_symmetry.space_group_name_H-M   'P 1'
#
loop_
_entity.id
_entity.type
_entity.pdbx_description
1 polymer ?
#
loop_
_entity_poly.entity_id
_entity_poly.type
_entity_poly.pdbx_seq_one_letter_code
_entity_poly.pdbx_strand_id
1 'polypeptide(L)'
;MLLAKEKSYEVLKPTVLYICHSTTSFTKIDTLILSKKFNVIISEFRIKGALSMPLLWIKQIVFLWKHIKKSRLVFCMFAGYHSIIPVIFARLFNKPCIIVAGGIDAVSFPSVNYGNFNKFLLSKFTALSFKWCSHIAPISDYLVDSAYAYQDNDFKRQGFLFHVKKLETPYTVVYNGFETKHWYAKNEVRVKNSFLTIAANLESESRRKIKGIDMVIEAAKLFPEHTFTIIGSNNQHSNFEVPANVTIIPFVAHHELRSIYCKHDFYLQLSMSEGFGNTLAEAMLCECIPIGANAGAIPFIIGDNGFILKRKDKDELKSVFLQAMDSNKKEQIRTLARKSIIERFTIEKRGEALYKIINTLVK
;
A
#
# COMPACT_ATOMS: atom_id res chain seq x y z
N MET A 1 -40.03 -9.50 -45.62
CA MET A 1 -38.60 -9.41 -45.24
C MET A 1 -38.57 -8.95 -43.81
N LEU A 2 -38.61 -9.93 -42.89
CA LEU A 2 -38.68 -9.72 -41.44
C LEU A 2 -37.24 -9.53 -40.91
N LEU A 3 -36.91 -8.34 -40.51
CA LEU A 3 -35.68 -8.05 -39.78
C LEU A 3 -35.81 -8.61 -38.36
N ALA A 4 -35.15 -9.75 -38.10
CA ALA A 4 -34.97 -10.28 -36.77
C ALA A 4 -34.07 -9.31 -35.98
N LYS A 5 -34.65 -8.62 -34.98
CA LYS A 5 -33.86 -7.92 -33.93
C LYS A 5 -33.12 -8.97 -33.13
N GLU A 6 -31.81 -9.12 -33.35
CA GLU A 6 -30.93 -9.80 -32.42
C GLU A 6 -31.03 -9.08 -31.08
N LYS A 7 -31.72 -9.67 -30.12
CA LYS A 7 -31.62 -9.31 -28.72
C LYS A 7 -30.24 -9.78 -28.26
N SER A 8 -29.27 -8.86 -28.14
CA SER A 8 -28.05 -9.11 -27.39
C SER A 8 -28.43 -9.41 -25.94
N TYR A 9 -28.40 -10.66 -25.55
CA TYR A 9 -28.50 -11.06 -24.15
C TYR A 9 -27.25 -10.56 -23.46
N GLU A 10 -27.36 -9.43 -22.76
CA GLU A 10 -26.33 -8.98 -21.81
C GLU A 10 -26.16 -10.09 -20.76
N VAL A 11 -25.10 -10.85 -20.84
CA VAL A 11 -24.76 -11.87 -19.83
C VAL A 11 -24.56 -11.14 -18.51
N LEU A 12 -25.53 -11.26 -17.60
CA LEU A 12 -25.49 -10.64 -16.28
C LEU A 12 -24.22 -11.09 -15.55
N LYS A 13 -23.28 -10.16 -15.36
CA LYS A 13 -22.04 -10.44 -14.63
C LYS A 13 -22.36 -10.89 -13.20
N PRO A 14 -21.69 -11.94 -12.69
CA PRO A 14 -21.84 -12.35 -11.29
C PRO A 14 -21.40 -11.22 -10.35
N THR A 15 -22.04 -11.13 -9.17
CA THR A 15 -21.81 -10.04 -8.23
C THR A 15 -20.68 -10.36 -7.26
N VAL A 16 -19.80 -9.38 -7.03
CA VAL A 16 -18.78 -9.36 -5.98
C VAL A 16 -19.10 -8.26 -4.97
N LEU A 17 -19.08 -8.59 -3.68
CA LEU A 17 -19.19 -7.62 -2.59
C LEU A 17 -17.77 -7.18 -2.23
N TYR A 18 -17.43 -5.92 -2.51
CA TYR A 18 -16.14 -5.32 -2.19
C TYR A 18 -16.24 -4.49 -0.91
N ILE A 19 -15.55 -4.94 0.14
CA ILE A 19 -15.58 -4.32 1.47
C ILE A 19 -14.24 -3.61 1.70
N CYS A 20 -14.28 -2.32 2.03
CA CYS A 20 -13.08 -1.54 2.34
C CYS A 20 -13.35 -0.52 3.44
N HIS A 21 -12.28 0.00 4.04
CA HIS A 21 -12.39 1.09 5.00
C HIS A 21 -12.82 2.39 4.29
N SER A 22 -12.16 2.70 3.18
CA SER A 22 -12.46 3.84 2.30
C SER A 22 -11.93 3.57 0.89
N THR A 23 -12.51 4.25 -0.08
CA THR A 23 -12.03 4.17 -1.47
C THR A 23 -10.74 4.97 -1.63
N THR A 24 -9.67 4.31 -2.01
CA THR A 24 -8.32 4.85 -2.26
C THR A 24 -7.87 4.54 -3.68
N SER A 25 -6.70 5.01 -4.12
CA SER A 25 -6.16 4.73 -5.46
C SER A 25 -6.08 3.22 -5.76
N PHE A 26 -5.55 2.42 -4.83
CA PHE A 26 -5.42 0.98 -5.02
C PHE A 26 -6.75 0.22 -4.94
N THR A 27 -7.73 0.66 -4.12
CA THR A 27 -9.08 0.07 -4.15
C THR A 27 -9.79 0.35 -5.48
N LYS A 28 -9.53 1.51 -6.09
CA LYS A 28 -10.03 1.83 -7.43
C LYS A 28 -9.44 0.89 -8.49
N ILE A 29 -8.16 0.57 -8.39
CA ILE A 29 -7.49 -0.39 -9.29
C ILE A 29 -8.13 -1.78 -9.15
N ASP A 30 -8.33 -2.27 -7.93
CA ASP A 30 -8.96 -3.57 -7.70
C ASP A 30 -10.39 -3.61 -8.22
N THR A 31 -11.19 -2.57 -7.97
CA THR A 31 -12.56 -2.49 -8.49
C THR A 31 -12.58 -2.40 -10.02
N LEU A 32 -11.64 -1.69 -10.64
CA LEU A 32 -11.48 -1.66 -12.10
C LEU A 32 -11.17 -3.05 -12.66
N ILE A 33 -10.22 -3.77 -12.06
CA ILE A 33 -9.87 -5.15 -12.44
C ILE A 33 -11.12 -6.05 -12.32
N LEU A 34 -11.76 -6.06 -11.16
CA LEU A 34 -12.91 -6.92 -10.90
C LEU A 34 -14.10 -6.59 -11.81
N SER A 35 -14.36 -5.30 -12.12
CA SER A 35 -15.47 -4.86 -12.97
C SER A 35 -15.39 -5.38 -14.40
N LYS A 36 -14.23 -5.82 -14.87
CA LYS A 36 -14.10 -6.45 -16.18
C LYS A 36 -14.94 -7.73 -16.27
N LYS A 37 -15.03 -8.52 -15.17
CA LYS A 37 -15.74 -9.81 -15.14
C LYS A 37 -16.94 -9.88 -14.18
N PHE A 38 -17.06 -8.93 -13.25
CA PHE A 38 -18.05 -8.96 -12.17
C PHE A 38 -18.82 -7.65 -12.08
N ASN A 39 -20.03 -7.73 -11.54
CA ASN A 39 -20.74 -6.56 -11.00
C ASN A 39 -20.23 -6.32 -9.58
N VAL A 40 -19.52 -5.20 -9.35
CA VAL A 40 -18.88 -4.89 -8.07
C VAL A 40 -19.75 -3.96 -7.25
N ILE A 41 -20.19 -4.43 -6.07
CA ILE A 41 -20.95 -3.62 -5.11
C ILE A 41 -20.02 -3.28 -3.94
N ILE A 42 -19.73 -1.98 -3.76
CA ILE A 42 -18.79 -1.50 -2.75
C ILE A 42 -19.54 -1.17 -1.46
N SER A 43 -18.96 -1.58 -0.32
CA SER A 43 -19.37 -1.16 1.02
C SER A 43 -18.19 -0.57 1.77
N GLU A 44 -18.29 0.72 2.12
CA GLU A 44 -17.28 1.40 2.92
C GLU A 44 -17.60 1.36 4.41
N PHE A 45 -16.56 1.20 5.23
CA PHE A 45 -16.63 1.12 6.69
C PHE A 45 -15.76 2.22 7.31
N ARG A 46 -16.18 3.47 7.16
CA ARG A 46 -15.41 4.65 7.62
C ARG A 46 -15.62 4.90 9.11
N ILE A 47 -14.63 4.54 9.92
CA ILE A 47 -14.63 4.79 11.37
C ILE A 47 -14.36 6.29 11.63
N LYS A 48 -15.31 6.98 12.26
CA LYS A 48 -15.19 8.39 12.69
C LYS A 48 -14.95 8.53 14.20
N GLY A 49 -14.71 7.44 14.90
CA GLY A 49 -14.51 7.37 16.35
C GLY A 49 -15.09 6.07 16.92
N ALA A 50 -14.72 5.70 18.14
CA ALA A 50 -15.12 4.44 18.76
C ALA A 50 -16.65 4.27 18.85
N LEU A 51 -17.38 5.33 19.13
CA LEU A 51 -18.85 5.34 19.24
C LEU A 51 -19.56 5.07 17.90
N SER A 52 -18.89 5.24 16.76
CA SER A 52 -19.48 4.94 15.44
C SER A 52 -19.50 3.45 15.11
N MET A 53 -18.73 2.61 15.80
CA MET A 53 -18.55 1.19 15.47
C MET A 53 -19.84 0.38 15.49
N PRO A 54 -20.70 0.42 16.54
CA PRO A 54 -21.93 -0.38 16.55
C PRO A 54 -22.85 -0.07 15.38
N LEU A 55 -23.02 1.22 15.06
CA LEU A 55 -23.86 1.64 13.94
C LEU A 55 -23.28 1.20 12.59
N LEU A 56 -21.95 1.24 12.42
CA LEU A 56 -21.29 0.75 11.21
C LEU A 56 -21.47 -0.75 11.05
N TRP A 57 -21.37 -1.54 12.11
CA TRP A 57 -21.63 -2.97 12.07
C TRP A 57 -23.09 -3.29 11.74
N ILE A 58 -24.06 -2.56 12.30
CA ILE A 58 -25.47 -2.73 11.95
C ILE A 58 -25.68 -2.45 10.47
N LYS A 59 -25.18 -1.32 9.95
CA LYS A 59 -25.26 -0.99 8.52
C LYS A 59 -24.61 -2.09 7.65
N GLN A 60 -23.47 -2.63 8.07
CA GLN A 60 -22.78 -3.68 7.33
C GLN A 60 -23.57 -5.00 7.36
N ILE A 61 -24.20 -5.36 8.48
CA ILE A 61 -25.09 -6.53 8.58
C ILE A 61 -26.28 -6.38 7.61
N VAL A 62 -26.97 -5.25 7.63
CA VAL A 62 -28.08 -4.98 6.71
C VAL A 62 -27.65 -5.07 5.25
N PHE A 63 -26.50 -4.47 4.91
CA PHE A 63 -25.92 -4.55 3.58
C PHE A 63 -25.64 -5.99 3.15
N LEU A 64 -24.99 -6.77 4.00
CA LEU A 64 -24.65 -8.16 3.71
C LEU A 64 -25.91 -9.02 3.60
N TRP A 65 -26.87 -8.86 4.49
CA TRP A 65 -28.14 -9.59 4.44
C TRP A 65 -28.86 -9.39 3.11
N LYS A 66 -28.86 -8.15 2.59
CA LYS A 66 -29.49 -7.79 1.32
C LYS A 66 -28.78 -8.40 0.11
N HIS A 67 -27.44 -8.52 0.14
CA HIS A 67 -26.64 -8.80 -1.06
C HIS A 67 -25.94 -10.16 -1.07
N ILE A 68 -25.67 -10.79 0.08
CA ILE A 68 -24.81 -11.98 0.18
C ILE A 68 -25.34 -13.17 -0.64
N LYS A 69 -26.65 -13.44 -0.61
CA LYS A 69 -27.26 -14.58 -1.32
C LYS A 69 -27.03 -14.48 -2.83
N LYS A 70 -27.08 -13.26 -3.39
CA LYS A 70 -26.92 -12.99 -4.82
C LYS A 70 -25.46 -12.79 -5.21
N SER A 71 -24.55 -12.70 -4.23
CA SER A 71 -23.12 -12.54 -4.52
C SER A 71 -22.46 -13.89 -4.81
N ARG A 72 -21.40 -13.84 -5.63
CA ARG A 72 -20.54 -14.98 -5.94
C ARG A 72 -19.29 -15.02 -5.04
N LEU A 73 -18.85 -13.85 -4.59
CA LEU A 73 -17.61 -13.67 -3.83
C LEU A 73 -17.73 -12.46 -2.91
N VAL A 74 -17.11 -12.55 -1.73
CA VAL A 74 -16.82 -11.42 -0.84
C VAL A 74 -15.32 -11.10 -0.95
N PHE A 75 -14.98 -9.83 -1.16
CA PHE A 75 -13.62 -9.35 -1.30
C PHE A 75 -13.38 -8.24 -0.30
N CYS A 76 -12.47 -8.44 0.65
CA CYS A 76 -12.18 -7.48 1.70
C CYS A 76 -10.79 -6.88 1.50
N MET A 77 -10.72 -5.55 1.49
CA MET A 77 -9.45 -4.85 1.53
C MET A 77 -9.04 -4.58 2.98
N PHE A 78 -7.95 -5.19 3.41
CA PHE A 78 -7.43 -5.32 4.77
C PHE A 78 -8.28 -6.20 5.71
N ALA A 79 -7.59 -6.79 6.68
CA ALA A 79 -8.21 -7.45 7.82
C ALA A 79 -8.36 -6.48 9.01
N GLY A 80 -9.45 -6.60 9.77
CA GLY A 80 -9.70 -5.76 10.94
C GLY A 80 -11.17 -5.72 11.34
N TYR A 81 -11.62 -4.65 11.97
CA TYR A 81 -13.02 -4.51 12.42
C TYR A 81 -14.05 -4.58 11.29
N HIS A 82 -13.70 -4.14 10.10
CA HIS A 82 -14.59 -4.10 8.94
C HIS A 82 -14.68 -5.43 8.18
N SER A 83 -13.74 -6.36 8.40
CA SER A 83 -13.70 -7.63 7.67
C SER A 83 -14.34 -8.79 8.42
N ILE A 84 -14.47 -8.72 9.76
CA ILE A 84 -14.93 -9.85 10.56
C ILE A 84 -16.38 -10.25 10.25
N ILE A 85 -17.30 -9.29 10.16
CA ILE A 85 -18.70 -9.58 9.83
C ILE A 85 -18.85 -10.12 8.41
N PRO A 86 -18.23 -9.51 7.37
CA PRO A 86 -18.21 -10.09 6.02
C PRO A 86 -17.69 -11.52 5.96
N VAL A 87 -16.63 -11.85 6.69
CA VAL A 87 -16.07 -13.20 6.75
C VAL A 87 -17.07 -14.18 7.40
N ILE A 88 -17.73 -13.80 8.51
CA ILE A 88 -18.76 -14.61 9.16
C ILE A 88 -19.92 -14.87 8.18
N PHE A 89 -20.43 -13.82 7.53
CA PHE A 89 -21.52 -13.97 6.55
C PHE A 89 -21.11 -14.84 5.36
N ALA A 90 -19.89 -14.66 4.84
CA ALA A 90 -19.38 -15.51 3.77
C ALA A 90 -19.40 -17.00 4.15
N ARG A 91 -18.95 -17.35 5.36
CA ARG A 91 -19.01 -18.73 5.86
C ARG A 91 -20.43 -19.23 6.01
N LEU A 92 -21.33 -18.45 6.65
CA LEU A 92 -22.73 -18.84 6.89
C LEU A 92 -23.50 -19.07 5.58
N PHE A 93 -23.17 -18.34 4.51
CA PHE A 93 -23.83 -18.46 3.22
C PHE A 93 -23.03 -19.25 2.17
N ASN A 94 -21.97 -19.96 2.59
CA ASN A 94 -21.09 -20.75 1.71
C ASN A 94 -20.57 -19.92 0.51
N LYS A 95 -20.16 -18.68 0.77
CA LYS A 95 -19.53 -17.82 -0.24
C LYS A 95 -18.03 -17.73 0.03
N PRO A 96 -17.17 -17.83 -0.98
CA PRO A 96 -15.75 -17.58 -0.79
C PRO A 96 -15.53 -16.14 -0.35
N CYS A 97 -14.53 -15.94 0.54
CA CYS A 97 -14.09 -14.63 1.00
C CYS A 97 -12.58 -14.51 0.82
N ILE A 98 -12.14 -13.51 0.06
CA ILE A 98 -10.73 -13.16 -0.11
C ILE A 98 -10.44 -11.92 0.74
N ILE A 99 -9.34 -11.96 1.50
CA ILE A 99 -8.81 -10.78 2.20
C ILE A 99 -7.48 -10.39 1.57
N VAL A 100 -7.39 -9.15 1.10
CA VAL A 100 -6.10 -8.55 0.70
C VAL A 100 -5.40 -8.01 1.93
N ALA A 101 -4.27 -8.61 2.33
CA ALA A 101 -3.43 -8.08 3.40
C ALA A 101 -2.53 -6.99 2.82
N GLY A 102 -2.67 -5.76 3.35
CA GLY A 102 -2.10 -4.57 2.70
C GLY A 102 -1.04 -3.83 3.51
N GLY A 103 -0.68 -4.28 4.71
CA GLY A 103 0.37 -3.68 5.51
C GLY A 103 0.03 -3.63 6.99
N ILE A 104 -0.73 -2.65 7.43
CA ILE A 104 -1.07 -2.42 8.84
C ILE A 104 -1.70 -3.65 9.52
N ASP A 105 -2.38 -4.48 8.77
CA ASP A 105 -3.08 -5.69 9.19
C ASP A 105 -2.17 -6.93 9.31
N ALA A 106 -0.90 -6.81 8.95
CA ALA A 106 0.07 -7.91 9.03
C ALA A 106 1.28 -7.62 9.95
N VAL A 107 1.34 -6.44 10.58
CA VAL A 107 2.52 -6.00 11.33
C VAL A 107 2.19 -5.48 12.73
N SER A 108 3.26 -5.38 13.57
CA SER A 108 3.24 -4.75 14.89
C SER A 108 4.55 -4.02 15.15
N PHE A 109 4.46 -2.72 15.42
CA PHE A 109 5.57 -1.85 15.83
C PHE A 109 5.21 -1.12 17.12
N PRO A 110 5.43 -1.76 18.29
CA PRO A 110 5.11 -1.18 19.60
C PRO A 110 5.81 0.16 19.84
N SER A 111 7.05 0.33 19.39
CA SER A 111 7.86 1.55 19.59
C SER A 111 7.19 2.82 19.03
N VAL A 112 6.34 2.67 18.03
CA VAL A 112 5.61 3.77 17.38
C VAL A 112 4.09 3.57 17.38
N ASN A 113 3.57 2.66 18.20
CA ASN A 113 2.15 2.32 18.31
C ASN A 113 1.47 2.07 16.96
N TYR A 114 2.12 1.30 16.08
CA TYR A 114 1.65 1.02 14.71
C TYR A 114 1.41 -0.47 14.49
N GLY A 115 0.42 -0.79 13.65
CA GLY A 115 0.03 -2.15 13.30
C GLY A 115 -1.18 -2.67 14.08
N ASN A 116 -1.98 -3.53 13.43
CA ASN A 116 -3.19 -4.10 14.05
C ASN A 116 -2.85 -5.02 15.22
N PHE A 117 -1.72 -5.73 15.13
CA PHE A 117 -1.28 -6.66 16.17
C PHE A 117 -0.70 -5.97 17.41
N ASN A 118 -0.53 -4.64 17.37
CA ASN A 118 -0.19 -3.83 18.54
C ASN A 118 -1.41 -3.44 19.40
N LYS A 119 -2.64 -3.75 18.97
CA LYS A 119 -3.89 -3.38 19.65
C LYS A 119 -4.68 -4.64 20.02
N PHE A 120 -4.89 -4.86 21.33
CA PHE A 120 -5.47 -6.11 21.85
C PHE A 120 -6.75 -6.58 21.12
N LEU A 121 -7.78 -5.73 21.03
CA LEU A 121 -9.05 -6.14 20.44
C LEU A 121 -8.95 -6.24 18.91
N LEU A 122 -8.29 -5.26 18.26
CA LEU A 122 -8.11 -5.24 16.81
C LEU A 122 -7.28 -6.44 16.33
N SER A 123 -6.26 -6.86 17.10
CA SER A 123 -5.46 -8.05 16.78
C SER A 123 -6.28 -9.31 16.72
N LYS A 124 -7.24 -9.47 17.65
CA LYS A 124 -8.15 -10.62 17.65
C LYS A 124 -9.08 -10.64 16.45
N PHE A 125 -9.70 -9.50 16.11
CA PHE A 125 -10.56 -9.41 14.92
C PHE A 125 -9.77 -9.63 13.63
N THR A 126 -8.56 -9.09 13.55
CA THR A 126 -7.65 -9.31 12.42
C THR A 126 -7.29 -10.79 12.27
N ALA A 127 -6.87 -11.43 13.36
CA ALA A 127 -6.50 -12.85 13.39
C ALA A 127 -7.68 -13.76 13.02
N LEU A 128 -8.88 -13.50 13.58
CA LEU A 128 -10.08 -14.27 13.25
C LEU A 128 -10.49 -14.07 11.78
N SER A 129 -10.39 -12.85 11.25
CA SER A 129 -10.68 -12.59 9.84
C SER A 129 -9.75 -13.40 8.92
N PHE A 130 -8.46 -13.44 9.22
CA PHE A 130 -7.50 -14.26 8.47
C PHE A 130 -7.76 -15.75 8.60
N LYS A 131 -8.11 -16.24 9.81
CA LYS A 131 -8.40 -17.66 10.03
C LYS A 131 -9.69 -18.15 9.37
N TRP A 132 -10.64 -17.27 9.17
CA TRP A 132 -11.97 -17.65 8.69
C TRP A 132 -12.25 -17.27 7.24
N CYS A 133 -11.42 -16.45 6.59
CA CYS A 133 -11.56 -16.22 5.17
C CYS A 133 -11.16 -17.47 4.36
N SER A 134 -11.54 -17.50 3.10
CA SER A 134 -11.22 -18.61 2.20
C SER A 134 -9.80 -18.51 1.62
N HIS A 135 -9.27 -17.30 1.51
CA HIS A 135 -7.94 -17.05 0.95
C HIS A 135 -7.40 -15.69 1.40
N ILE A 136 -6.10 -15.60 1.62
CA ILE A 136 -5.40 -14.35 1.90
C ILE A 136 -4.57 -13.98 0.67
N ALA A 137 -4.68 -12.73 0.21
CA ALA A 137 -3.92 -12.17 -0.89
C ALA A 137 -3.00 -11.04 -0.38
N PRO A 138 -1.84 -11.34 0.24
CA PRO A 138 -0.92 -10.31 0.68
C PRO A 138 -0.31 -9.58 -0.52
N ILE A 139 -0.11 -8.25 -0.40
CA ILE A 139 0.45 -7.43 -1.47
C ILE A 139 1.98 -7.50 -1.58
N SER A 140 2.64 -8.22 -0.68
CA SER A 140 4.08 -8.53 -0.74
C SER A 140 4.41 -9.73 0.13
N ASP A 141 5.56 -10.36 -0.13
CA ASP A 141 6.10 -11.45 0.69
C ASP A 141 6.44 -11.00 2.10
N TYR A 142 6.84 -9.73 2.29
CA TYR A 142 7.09 -9.13 3.60
C TYR A 142 5.91 -9.29 4.56
N LEU A 143 4.68 -9.18 4.06
CA LEU A 143 3.48 -9.30 4.88
C LEU A 143 3.14 -10.73 5.30
N VAL A 144 3.75 -11.72 4.67
CA VAL A 144 3.59 -13.14 5.02
C VAL A 144 4.39 -13.46 6.26
N ASP A 145 5.71 -13.37 6.15
CA ASP A 145 6.66 -13.68 7.22
C ASP A 145 8.07 -13.18 6.83
N SER A 146 8.63 -12.26 7.57
CA SER A 146 9.91 -11.64 7.23
C SER A 146 10.69 -11.21 8.45
N ALA A 147 12.01 -11.38 8.39
CA ALA A 147 12.92 -10.82 9.37
C ALA A 147 12.90 -9.28 9.32
N TYR A 148 13.08 -8.66 10.46
CA TYR A 148 13.17 -7.22 10.60
C TYR A 148 14.40 -6.82 11.42
N ALA A 149 15.29 -6.04 10.82
CA ALA A 149 16.55 -5.63 11.41
C ALA A 149 16.88 -4.14 11.19
N TYR A 150 15.94 -3.34 10.68
CA TYR A 150 16.17 -1.93 10.38
C TYR A 150 16.37 -1.09 11.65
N GLN A 151 15.66 -1.45 12.75
CA GLN A 151 15.90 -0.89 14.09
C GLN A 151 15.71 -1.95 15.18
N ASP A 152 16.22 -1.70 16.38
CA ASP A 152 16.30 -2.71 17.45
C ASP A 152 15.10 -2.74 18.41
N ASN A 153 14.28 -1.69 18.47
CA ASN A 153 13.24 -1.49 19.49
C ASN A 153 11.90 -2.20 19.19
N ASP A 154 11.82 -3.02 18.14
CA ASP A 154 10.61 -3.70 17.72
C ASP A 154 10.86 -5.21 17.53
N PHE A 155 9.78 -5.95 17.16
CA PHE A 155 9.89 -7.37 16.88
C PHE A 155 10.87 -7.62 15.74
N LYS A 156 11.80 -8.57 15.93
CA LYS A 156 12.76 -8.99 14.89
C LYS A 156 12.13 -9.77 13.73
N ARG A 157 10.83 -9.96 13.77
CA ARG A 157 10.04 -10.66 12.75
C ARG A 157 8.68 -10.00 12.59
N GLN A 158 8.19 -9.90 11.36
CA GLN A 158 6.90 -9.31 10.98
C GLN A 158 6.16 -10.25 10.02
N GLY A 159 4.89 -9.98 9.78
CA GLY A 159 4.03 -10.75 8.89
C GLY A 159 2.91 -11.48 9.61
N PHE A 160 1.82 -11.78 8.89
CA PHE A 160 0.64 -12.38 9.51
C PHE A 160 0.89 -13.82 10.01
N LEU A 161 1.81 -14.59 9.43
CA LEU A 161 2.16 -15.92 9.93
C LEU A 161 2.86 -15.87 11.30
N PHE A 162 3.66 -14.83 11.54
CA PHE A 162 4.29 -14.61 12.84
C PHE A 162 3.25 -14.24 13.91
N HIS A 163 2.31 -13.35 13.57
CA HIS A 163 1.34 -12.81 14.52
C HIS A 163 0.11 -13.71 14.72
N VAL A 164 -0.28 -14.52 13.73
CA VAL A 164 -1.48 -15.38 13.79
C VAL A 164 -1.08 -16.85 13.95
N LYS A 165 -1.02 -17.30 15.19
CA LYS A 165 -0.68 -18.71 15.50
C LYS A 165 -1.70 -19.67 14.87
N LYS A 166 -1.19 -20.79 14.32
CA LYS A 166 -1.99 -21.86 13.70
C LYS A 166 -2.92 -21.32 12.61
N LEU A 167 -2.36 -20.54 11.68
CA LEU A 167 -3.07 -20.08 10.49
C LEU A 167 -2.94 -21.13 9.39
N GLU A 168 -4.08 -21.73 9.01
CA GLU A 168 -4.17 -22.77 7.98
C GLU A 168 -4.77 -22.23 6.67
N THR A 169 -5.28 -20.99 6.70
CA THR A 169 -5.88 -20.36 5.53
C THR A 169 -4.85 -20.23 4.41
N PRO A 170 -5.15 -20.72 3.19
CA PRO A 170 -4.24 -20.62 2.06
C PRO A 170 -4.01 -19.15 1.69
N TYR A 171 -2.82 -18.87 1.16
CA TYR A 171 -2.46 -17.53 0.70
C TYR A 171 -1.70 -17.56 -0.62
N THR A 172 -1.78 -16.47 -1.34
CA THR A 172 -1.00 -16.23 -2.56
C THR A 172 -0.63 -14.76 -2.62
N VAL A 173 0.65 -14.44 -2.79
CA VAL A 173 1.11 -13.06 -2.92
C VAL A 173 0.59 -12.46 -4.23
N VAL A 174 -0.04 -11.30 -4.14
CA VAL A 174 -0.60 -10.56 -5.27
C VAL A 174 -0.11 -9.12 -5.19
N TYR A 175 0.98 -8.84 -5.85
CA TYR A 175 1.59 -7.51 -5.85
C TYR A 175 0.63 -6.43 -6.35
N ASN A 176 0.85 -5.19 -5.92
CA ASN A 176 0.11 -4.06 -6.46
C ASN A 176 0.45 -3.83 -7.93
N GLY A 177 -0.51 -3.30 -8.68
CA GLY A 177 -0.37 -3.00 -10.11
C GLY A 177 -0.44 -1.51 -10.39
N PHE A 178 0.33 -1.05 -11.36
CA PHE A 178 0.42 0.36 -11.75
C PHE A 178 0.01 0.56 -13.21
N GLU A 179 -0.62 1.69 -13.47
CA GLU A 179 -0.90 2.17 -14.82
C GLU A 179 0.36 2.84 -15.39
N THR A 180 1.24 2.03 -15.96
CA THR A 180 2.58 2.46 -16.39
C THR A 180 2.56 3.56 -17.46
N LYS A 181 1.45 3.69 -18.20
CA LYS A 181 1.24 4.75 -19.20
C LYS A 181 0.94 6.11 -18.56
N HIS A 182 0.39 6.13 -17.35
CA HIS A 182 0.13 7.35 -16.60
C HIS A 182 1.41 7.90 -15.95
N TRP A 183 2.25 7.01 -15.42
CA TRP A 183 3.49 7.34 -14.75
C TRP A 183 4.66 7.25 -15.72
N TYR A 184 5.11 8.38 -16.23
CA TYR A 184 6.27 8.47 -17.13
C TYR A 184 7.04 9.75 -16.88
N ALA A 185 8.34 9.72 -17.15
CA ALA A 185 9.15 10.93 -17.13
C ALA A 185 8.73 11.87 -18.28
N LYS A 186 8.55 13.14 -17.94
CA LYS A 186 8.47 14.22 -18.92
C LYS A 186 9.88 14.76 -19.14
N ASN A 187 10.09 15.46 -20.26
CA ASN A 187 11.30 16.24 -20.52
C ASN A 187 11.36 17.50 -19.62
N GLU A 188 11.06 17.35 -18.34
CA GLU A 188 11.18 18.41 -17.34
C GLU A 188 12.61 18.42 -16.79
N VAL A 189 13.16 19.62 -16.61
CA VAL A 189 14.49 19.78 -15.99
C VAL A 189 14.36 19.42 -14.51
N ARG A 190 15.09 18.39 -14.10
CA ARG A 190 15.17 17.99 -12.69
C ARG A 190 16.07 18.94 -11.91
N VAL A 191 15.66 19.26 -10.71
CA VAL A 191 16.53 19.99 -9.78
C VAL A 191 17.59 19.01 -9.27
N LYS A 192 18.85 19.28 -9.59
CA LYS A 192 19.97 18.42 -9.20
C LYS A 192 20.05 18.26 -7.68
N ASN A 193 20.23 17.02 -7.22
CA ASN A 193 20.32 16.65 -5.81
C ASN A 193 19.12 17.16 -4.97
N SER A 194 17.92 17.15 -5.55
CA SER A 194 16.66 17.39 -4.84
C SER A 194 16.04 16.08 -4.39
N PHE A 195 15.49 16.08 -3.19
CA PHE A 195 14.94 14.90 -2.53
C PHE A 195 13.45 15.07 -2.24
N LEU A 196 12.65 14.06 -2.60
CA LEU A 196 11.20 14.05 -2.40
C LEU A 196 10.79 12.86 -1.54
N THR A 197 9.88 13.08 -0.61
CA THR A 197 9.12 12.02 0.05
C THR A 197 7.63 12.35 0.11
N ILE A 198 6.77 11.35 0.06
CA ILE A 198 5.32 11.50 0.15
C ILE A 198 4.79 10.64 1.29
N ALA A 199 4.17 11.28 2.28
CA ALA A 199 3.61 10.61 3.44
C ALA A 199 2.40 11.37 3.99
N ALA A 200 1.24 10.74 4.01
CA ALA A 200 0.01 11.34 4.52
C ALA A 200 -0.07 11.32 6.05
N ASN A 201 -0.82 12.29 6.61
CA ASN A 201 -1.16 12.39 8.05
C ASN A 201 0.07 12.58 8.94
N LEU A 202 0.87 13.59 8.64
CA LEU A 202 2.13 13.90 9.35
C LEU A 202 1.93 14.63 10.68
N GLU A 203 0.71 14.92 11.10
CA GLU A 203 0.38 15.58 12.36
C GLU A 203 0.77 14.73 13.57
N SER A 204 0.68 13.40 13.43
CA SER A 204 1.04 12.46 14.49
C SER A 204 2.54 12.12 14.44
N GLU A 205 3.22 12.21 15.59
CA GLU A 205 4.63 11.80 15.74
C GLU A 205 4.85 10.32 15.36
N SER A 206 3.93 9.45 15.79
CA SER A 206 3.93 8.03 15.41
C SER A 206 3.91 7.84 13.89
N ARG A 207 3.10 8.64 13.19
CA ARG A 207 3.06 8.61 11.72
C ARG A 207 4.34 9.12 11.09
N ARG A 208 4.92 10.19 11.61
CA ARG A 208 6.21 10.69 11.12
C ARG A 208 7.32 9.64 11.29
N LYS A 209 7.39 9.00 12.45
CA LYS A 209 8.38 7.95 12.74
C LYS A 209 8.20 6.72 11.84
N ILE A 210 6.96 6.18 11.72
CA ILE A 210 6.73 4.98 10.87
C ILE A 210 7.01 5.29 9.39
N LYS A 211 6.80 6.53 8.94
CA LYS A 211 7.11 6.97 7.57
C LYS A 211 8.54 7.45 7.37
N GLY A 212 9.37 7.44 8.42
CA GLY A 212 10.79 7.80 8.35
C GLY A 212 11.05 9.28 8.11
N ILE A 213 10.08 10.16 8.46
CA ILE A 213 10.23 11.62 8.29
C ILE A 213 11.34 12.15 9.20
N ASP A 214 11.56 11.55 10.36
CA ASP A 214 12.68 11.84 11.24
C ASP A 214 14.03 11.64 10.52
N MET A 215 14.17 10.57 9.73
CA MET A 215 15.38 10.31 8.92
C MET A 215 15.50 11.26 7.73
N VAL A 216 14.39 11.70 7.14
CA VAL A 216 14.41 12.74 6.09
C VAL A 216 14.88 14.08 6.66
N ILE A 217 14.40 14.46 7.86
CA ILE A 217 14.84 15.67 8.55
C ILE A 217 16.34 15.58 8.92
N GLU A 218 16.78 14.41 9.38
CA GLU A 218 18.20 14.20 9.69
C GLU A 218 19.06 14.32 8.44
N ALA A 219 18.64 13.76 7.31
CA ALA A 219 19.33 13.95 6.02
C ALA A 219 19.38 15.43 5.61
N ALA A 220 18.30 16.18 5.79
CA ALA A 220 18.27 17.60 5.48
C ALA A 220 19.26 18.43 6.35
N LYS A 221 19.44 18.06 7.61
CA LYS A 221 20.45 18.68 8.50
C LYS A 221 21.89 18.35 8.07
N LEU A 222 22.12 17.12 7.57
CA LEU A 222 23.44 16.67 7.11
C LEU A 222 23.85 17.31 5.77
N PHE A 223 22.86 17.72 4.94
CA PHE A 223 23.07 18.25 3.60
C PHE A 223 22.30 19.58 3.42
N PRO A 224 22.71 20.66 4.12
CA PRO A 224 21.98 21.92 4.13
C PRO A 224 21.97 22.64 2.78
N GLU A 225 22.89 22.31 1.87
CA GLU A 225 22.99 22.85 0.51
C GLU A 225 22.01 22.22 -0.48
N HIS A 226 21.31 21.14 -0.10
CA HIS A 226 20.36 20.44 -0.96
C HIS A 226 18.92 20.68 -0.52
N THR A 227 17.96 20.49 -1.43
CA THR A 227 16.55 20.73 -1.17
C THR A 227 15.78 19.45 -0.89
N PHE A 228 14.93 19.50 0.15
CA PHE A 228 14.07 18.39 0.53
C PHE A 228 12.59 18.82 0.46
N THR A 229 11.77 17.99 -0.16
CA THR A 229 10.32 18.22 -0.27
C THR A 229 9.57 17.08 0.41
N ILE A 230 8.69 17.42 1.33
CA ILE A 230 7.80 16.47 2.03
C ILE A 230 6.36 16.80 1.65
N ILE A 231 5.62 15.83 1.07
CA ILE A 231 4.22 16.01 0.68
C ILE A 231 3.30 15.19 1.59
N GLY A 232 2.17 15.79 1.99
CA GLY A 232 1.05 15.06 2.60
C GLY A 232 0.68 15.49 4.02
N SER A 233 1.11 16.68 4.45
CA SER A 233 0.54 17.33 5.63
C SER A 233 -0.85 17.88 5.30
N ASN A 234 -1.83 17.73 6.23
CA ASN A 234 -3.16 18.32 6.05
C ASN A 234 -3.23 19.79 6.49
N ASN A 235 -2.25 20.26 7.24
CA ASN A 235 -2.17 21.64 7.74
C ASN A 235 -0.91 22.32 7.22
N GLN A 236 -1.04 23.56 6.75
CA GLN A 236 0.08 24.43 6.36
C GLN A 236 1.05 24.70 7.53
N HIS A 237 0.62 24.47 8.75
CA HIS A 237 1.43 24.58 9.97
C HIS A 237 1.60 23.15 10.56
N SER A 238 2.56 22.39 10.03
CA SER A 238 3.04 21.21 10.74
C SER A 238 3.66 21.67 12.06
N ASN A 239 3.14 21.18 13.19
CA ASN A 239 3.65 21.51 14.54
C ASN A 239 5.00 20.85 14.85
N PHE A 240 5.87 20.65 13.86
CA PHE A 240 7.22 20.16 14.06
C PHE A 240 8.22 21.02 13.27
N GLU A 241 9.33 21.33 13.92
CA GLU A 241 10.39 22.13 13.32
C GLU A 241 11.11 21.35 12.22
N VAL A 242 11.36 22.03 11.11
CA VAL A 242 12.13 21.49 9.98
C VAL A 242 13.27 22.44 9.62
N PRO A 243 14.41 21.94 9.13
CA PRO A 243 15.48 22.76 8.59
C PRO A 243 15.02 23.69 7.46
N ALA A 244 15.73 24.81 7.24
CA ALA A 244 15.37 25.81 6.24
C ALA A 244 15.35 25.27 4.79
N ASN A 245 16.08 24.20 4.50
CA ASN A 245 16.13 23.53 3.21
C ASN A 245 15.02 22.45 3.03
N VAL A 246 14.07 22.35 3.97
CA VAL A 246 12.92 21.46 3.88
C VAL A 246 11.65 22.25 3.56
N THR A 247 10.99 21.90 2.46
CA THR A 247 9.68 22.43 2.10
C THR A 247 8.60 21.38 2.38
N ILE A 248 7.59 21.74 3.17
CA ILE A 248 6.42 20.89 3.42
C ILE A 248 5.28 21.38 2.51
N ILE A 249 4.76 20.47 1.68
CA ILE A 249 3.63 20.72 0.79
C ILE A 249 2.39 20.00 1.33
N PRO A 250 1.22 20.64 1.35
CA PRO A 250 -0.04 19.99 1.69
C PRO A 250 -0.34 18.78 0.82
N PHE A 251 -1.40 18.04 1.16
CA PHE A 251 -1.87 16.94 0.33
C PHE A 251 -2.09 17.39 -1.12
N VAL A 252 -1.49 16.66 -2.04
CA VAL A 252 -1.60 16.85 -3.50
C VAL A 252 -2.45 15.74 -4.08
N ALA A 253 -3.32 16.07 -5.04
CA ALA A 253 -4.15 15.07 -5.71
C ALA A 253 -3.28 14.07 -6.49
N HIS A 254 -3.66 12.78 -6.44
CA HIS A 254 -2.84 11.68 -6.99
C HIS A 254 -2.42 11.88 -8.45
N HIS A 255 -3.29 12.47 -9.28
CA HIS A 255 -3.00 12.73 -10.69
C HIS A 255 -1.98 13.86 -10.93
N GLU A 256 -1.72 14.71 -9.93
CA GLU A 256 -0.76 15.82 -9.99
C GLU A 256 0.65 15.38 -9.55
N LEU A 257 0.77 14.26 -8.83
CA LEU A 257 2.04 13.79 -8.29
C LEU A 257 3.09 13.52 -9.37
N ARG A 258 2.67 13.11 -10.57
CA ARG A 258 3.60 12.85 -11.67
C ARG A 258 4.50 14.04 -11.99
N SER A 259 3.95 15.24 -12.10
CA SER A 259 4.73 16.45 -12.40
C SER A 259 5.74 16.76 -11.29
N ILE A 260 5.40 16.42 -10.04
CA ILE A 260 6.28 16.63 -8.90
C ILE A 260 7.42 15.60 -8.91
N TYR A 261 7.13 14.31 -9.13
CA TYR A 261 8.17 13.29 -9.29
C TYR A 261 9.16 13.67 -10.37
N CYS A 262 8.68 14.13 -11.54
CA CYS A 262 9.55 14.48 -12.69
C CYS A 262 10.50 15.64 -12.42
N LYS A 263 10.22 16.51 -11.43
CA LYS A 263 11.08 17.66 -11.06
C LYS A 263 12.16 17.31 -10.03
N HIS A 264 12.06 16.14 -9.37
CA HIS A 264 12.99 15.74 -8.33
C HIS A 264 13.98 14.69 -8.82
N ASP A 265 15.17 14.74 -8.27
CA ASP A 265 16.27 13.84 -8.61
C ASP A 265 16.10 12.49 -7.88
N PHE A 266 15.84 12.54 -6.58
CA PHE A 266 15.75 11.39 -5.71
C PHE A 266 14.38 11.27 -5.07
N TYR A 267 13.95 10.03 -4.83
CA TYR A 267 12.78 9.73 -4.01
C TYR A 267 13.20 8.96 -2.76
N LEU A 268 12.78 9.46 -1.60
CA LEU A 268 13.10 8.90 -0.29
C LEU A 268 11.94 8.06 0.24
N GLN A 269 12.18 6.77 0.48
CA GLN A 269 11.26 5.87 1.18
C GLN A 269 11.96 5.32 2.43
N LEU A 270 12.14 6.16 3.46
CA LEU A 270 12.87 5.83 4.68
C LEU A 270 11.96 5.26 5.79
N SER A 271 10.81 4.72 5.40
CA SER A 271 9.80 4.16 6.31
C SER A 271 10.33 2.98 7.10
N MET A 272 9.94 2.87 8.37
CA MET A 272 10.20 1.71 9.23
C MET A 272 9.43 0.46 8.77
N SER A 273 8.33 0.64 8.06
CA SER A 273 7.53 -0.45 7.51
C SER A 273 6.73 0.05 6.31
N GLU A 274 6.74 -0.72 5.25
CA GLU A 274 5.95 -0.47 4.06
C GLU A 274 5.41 -1.79 3.50
N GLY A 275 4.09 -1.89 3.36
CA GLY A 275 3.46 -3.11 2.85
C GLY A 275 3.82 -3.39 1.39
N PHE A 276 3.91 -2.33 0.57
CA PHE A 276 4.39 -2.40 -0.81
C PHE A 276 5.27 -1.19 -1.15
N GLY A 277 4.77 0.05 -0.98
CA GLY A 277 5.48 1.27 -1.37
C GLY A 277 4.98 1.82 -2.71
N ASN A 278 3.68 2.12 -2.78
CA ASN A 278 3.08 2.61 -4.03
C ASN A 278 3.74 3.89 -4.53
N THR A 279 3.97 4.87 -3.66
CA THR A 279 4.62 6.13 -4.01
C THR A 279 6.08 5.96 -4.45
N LEU A 280 6.77 4.95 -3.89
CA LEU A 280 8.11 4.56 -4.33
C LEU A 280 8.08 4.02 -5.78
N ALA A 281 7.16 3.10 -6.08
CA ALA A 281 7.01 2.54 -7.42
C ALA A 281 6.58 3.62 -8.45
N GLU A 282 5.68 4.53 -8.07
CA GLU A 282 5.28 5.68 -8.89
C GLU A 282 6.45 6.62 -9.19
N ALA A 283 7.28 6.91 -8.17
CA ALA A 283 8.49 7.71 -8.32
C ALA A 283 9.52 7.03 -9.25
N MET A 284 9.73 5.71 -9.10
CA MET A 284 10.60 4.92 -9.98
C MET A 284 10.07 4.91 -11.43
N LEU A 285 8.76 4.82 -11.64
CA LEU A 285 8.13 4.95 -12.96
C LEU A 285 8.37 6.33 -13.58
N CYS A 286 8.44 7.38 -12.75
CA CYS A 286 8.79 8.74 -13.16
C CYS A 286 10.31 8.98 -13.17
N GLU A 287 11.13 7.92 -13.07
CA GLU A 287 12.60 7.97 -13.16
C GLU A 287 13.27 8.77 -12.04
N CYS A 288 12.65 8.87 -10.85
CA CYS A 288 13.37 9.27 -9.65
C CYS A 288 14.32 8.16 -9.21
N ILE A 289 15.51 8.52 -8.75
CA ILE A 289 16.45 7.56 -8.16
C ILE A 289 15.97 7.23 -6.75
N PRO A 290 15.64 5.96 -6.43
CA PRO A 290 15.14 5.63 -5.11
C PRO A 290 16.26 5.48 -4.09
N ILE A 291 16.05 6.06 -2.90
CA ILE A 291 16.79 5.78 -1.68
C ILE A 291 15.81 5.25 -0.65
N GLY A 292 15.97 4.02 -0.20
CA GLY A 292 15.01 3.35 0.65
C GLY A 292 15.59 2.73 1.91
N ALA A 293 14.75 2.55 2.93
CA ALA A 293 15.11 1.80 4.14
C ALA A 293 15.08 0.29 3.87
N ASN A 294 15.93 -0.47 4.57
CA ASN A 294 15.85 -1.93 4.58
C ASN A 294 14.71 -2.43 5.46
N ALA A 295 13.50 -2.02 5.09
CA ALA A 295 12.29 -2.29 5.87
C ALA A 295 11.08 -2.56 4.96
N GLY A 296 10.26 -3.53 5.34
CA GLY A 296 9.09 -3.86 4.56
C GLY A 296 9.42 -4.39 3.17
N ALA A 297 8.57 -4.04 2.21
CA ALA A 297 8.77 -4.41 0.82
C ALA A 297 9.74 -3.47 0.06
N ILE A 298 10.28 -2.43 0.70
CA ILE A 298 11.12 -1.41 0.06
C ILE A 298 12.32 -2.01 -0.68
N PRO A 299 13.15 -2.89 -0.06
CA PRO A 299 14.29 -3.48 -0.75
C PRO A 299 13.88 -4.31 -1.97
N PHE A 300 12.76 -5.04 -1.86
CA PHE A 300 12.24 -5.85 -2.95
C PHE A 300 11.77 -5.00 -4.14
N ILE A 301 11.16 -3.84 -3.88
CA ILE A 301 10.70 -2.92 -4.94
C ILE A 301 11.89 -2.27 -5.64
N ILE A 302 12.88 -1.79 -4.89
CA ILE A 302 14.07 -1.13 -5.43
C ILE A 302 14.96 -2.13 -6.18
N GLY A 303 15.16 -3.33 -5.61
CA GLY A 303 16.13 -4.29 -6.13
C GLY A 303 17.52 -3.66 -6.21
N ASP A 304 18.22 -3.90 -7.32
CA ASP A 304 19.57 -3.36 -7.58
C ASP A 304 19.53 -1.95 -8.23
N ASN A 305 18.35 -1.32 -8.31
CA ASN A 305 18.14 -0.10 -9.07
C ASN A 305 18.00 1.14 -8.16
N GLY A 306 18.79 1.21 -7.10
CA GLY A 306 18.77 2.34 -6.16
C GLY A 306 19.67 2.09 -4.96
N PHE A 307 19.40 2.79 -3.87
CA PHE A 307 20.25 2.78 -2.68
C PHE A 307 19.44 2.35 -1.46
N ILE A 308 20.04 1.52 -0.59
CA ILE A 308 19.35 0.98 0.59
C ILE A 308 20.10 1.37 1.86
N LEU A 309 19.42 2.04 2.77
CA LEU A 309 19.82 2.27 4.14
C LEU A 309 19.52 1.00 4.95
N LYS A 310 20.55 0.25 5.32
CA LYS A 310 20.42 -1.06 5.96
C LYS A 310 19.88 -0.98 7.38
N ARG A 311 20.30 0.06 8.13
CA ARG A 311 19.85 0.34 9.50
C ARG A 311 19.43 1.79 9.66
N LYS A 312 18.60 2.06 10.63
CA LYS A 312 18.19 3.42 11.03
C LYS A 312 19.34 4.08 11.81
N ASP A 313 20.38 4.45 11.08
CA ASP A 313 21.64 4.98 11.59
C ASP A 313 22.05 6.24 10.82
N LYS A 314 22.61 7.25 11.52
CA LYS A 314 22.94 8.56 10.96
C LYS A 314 24.17 8.53 10.06
N ASP A 315 25.18 7.76 10.45
CA ASP A 315 26.44 7.71 9.69
C ASP A 315 26.24 6.90 8.41
N GLU A 316 25.47 5.81 8.50
CA GLU A 316 25.05 5.05 7.32
C GLU A 316 24.17 5.91 6.40
N LEU A 317 23.23 6.70 6.94
CA LEU A 317 22.40 7.65 6.16
C LEU A 317 23.28 8.59 5.37
N LYS A 318 24.28 9.22 6.01
CA LYS A 318 25.24 10.11 5.36
C LYS A 318 26.00 9.40 4.24
N SER A 319 26.49 8.21 4.49
CA SER A 319 27.23 7.41 3.51
C SER A 319 26.36 7.06 2.29
N VAL A 320 25.14 6.61 2.51
CA VAL A 320 24.19 6.25 1.42
C VAL A 320 23.84 7.46 0.55
N PHE A 321 23.62 8.62 1.17
CA PHE A 321 23.32 9.86 0.41
C PHE A 321 24.52 10.32 -0.44
N LEU A 322 25.73 10.30 0.11
CA LEU A 322 26.96 10.62 -0.64
C LEU A 322 27.13 9.66 -1.84
N GLN A 323 26.98 8.36 -1.62
CA GLN A 323 27.05 7.37 -2.72
C GLN A 323 25.99 7.63 -3.80
N ALA A 324 24.76 8.02 -3.43
CA ALA A 324 23.73 8.31 -4.37
C ALA A 324 23.99 9.58 -5.18
N MET A 325 24.46 10.63 -4.52
CA MET A 325 24.77 11.91 -5.15
C MET A 325 25.99 11.87 -6.07
N ASP A 326 27.03 11.10 -5.69
CA ASP A 326 28.29 10.98 -6.44
C ASP A 326 28.25 9.90 -7.53
N SER A 327 27.15 9.13 -7.61
CA SER A 327 27.04 8.05 -8.58
C SER A 327 27.12 8.58 -10.01
N ASN A 328 28.08 8.08 -10.78
CA ASN A 328 28.20 8.33 -12.23
C ASN A 328 27.19 7.49 -13.06
N LYS A 329 26.41 6.63 -12.42
CA LYS A 329 25.42 5.74 -13.05
C LYS A 329 23.97 6.23 -12.90
N LYS A 330 23.74 7.48 -12.51
CA LYS A 330 22.41 8.02 -12.23
C LYS A 330 21.41 7.74 -13.36
N GLU A 331 21.77 8.03 -14.60
CA GLU A 331 20.88 7.84 -15.76
C GLU A 331 20.60 6.34 -16.02
N GLN A 332 21.58 5.48 -15.80
CA GLN A 332 21.38 4.04 -15.86
C GLN A 332 20.41 3.56 -14.77
N ILE A 333 20.58 4.02 -13.53
CA ILE A 333 19.70 3.68 -12.40
C ILE A 333 18.27 4.12 -12.69
N ARG A 334 18.03 5.33 -13.19
CA ARG A 334 16.69 5.83 -13.56
C ARG A 334 15.99 4.91 -14.54
N THR A 335 16.67 4.60 -15.64
CA THR A 335 16.14 3.76 -16.71
C THR A 335 15.83 2.36 -16.20
N LEU A 336 16.73 1.75 -15.43
CA LEU A 336 16.55 0.41 -14.89
C LEU A 336 15.49 0.36 -13.78
N ALA A 337 15.41 1.38 -12.92
CA ALA A 337 14.37 1.50 -11.91
C ALA A 337 12.97 1.53 -12.54
N ARG A 338 12.78 2.38 -13.56
CA ARG A 338 11.52 2.41 -14.32
C ARG A 338 11.21 1.07 -14.98
N LYS A 339 12.18 0.49 -15.70
CA LYS A 339 12.02 -0.79 -16.39
C LYS A 339 11.61 -1.90 -15.44
N SER A 340 12.24 -1.99 -14.27
CA SER A 340 11.93 -2.98 -13.24
C SER A 340 10.45 -2.94 -12.80
N ILE A 341 9.88 -1.73 -12.59
CA ILE A 341 8.48 -1.61 -12.21
C ILE A 341 7.54 -2.00 -13.36
N ILE A 342 7.84 -1.57 -14.59
CA ILE A 342 7.05 -1.93 -15.78
C ILE A 342 7.02 -3.44 -15.99
N GLU A 343 8.14 -4.12 -15.81
CA GLU A 343 8.23 -5.56 -16.01
C GLU A 343 7.57 -6.39 -14.90
N ARG A 344 7.49 -5.86 -13.67
CA ARG A 344 7.07 -6.65 -12.51
C ARG A 344 5.65 -6.35 -12.04
N PHE A 345 5.18 -5.10 -12.13
CA PHE A 345 4.03 -4.63 -11.37
C PHE A 345 3.01 -3.88 -12.23
N THR A 346 2.45 -4.54 -13.24
CA THR A 346 1.36 -3.96 -14.05
C THR A 346 -0.02 -4.30 -13.50
N ILE A 347 -1.04 -3.51 -13.86
CA ILE A 347 -2.45 -3.79 -13.54
C ILE A 347 -2.87 -5.15 -14.10
N GLU A 348 -2.38 -5.51 -15.28
CA GLU A 348 -2.67 -6.79 -15.95
C GLU A 348 -2.17 -7.95 -15.10
N LYS A 349 -0.92 -7.93 -14.65
CA LYS A 349 -0.34 -8.97 -13.78
C LYS A 349 -1.09 -9.12 -12.46
N ARG A 350 -1.47 -7.99 -11.83
CA ARG A 350 -2.32 -8.03 -10.64
C ARG A 350 -3.66 -8.67 -10.95
N GLY A 351 -4.28 -8.32 -12.07
CA GLY A 351 -5.55 -8.86 -12.52
C GLY A 351 -5.49 -10.37 -12.76
N GLU A 352 -4.47 -10.84 -13.46
CA GLU A 352 -4.23 -12.27 -13.71
C GLU A 352 -4.10 -13.06 -12.40
N ALA A 353 -3.29 -12.55 -11.45
CA ALA A 353 -3.10 -13.19 -10.15
C ALA A 353 -4.41 -13.23 -9.34
N LEU A 354 -5.19 -12.14 -9.29
CA LEU A 354 -6.48 -12.11 -8.62
C LEU A 354 -7.47 -13.09 -9.26
N TYR A 355 -7.59 -13.10 -10.60
CA TYR A 355 -8.48 -14.03 -11.29
C TYR A 355 -8.10 -15.49 -11.10
N LYS A 356 -6.81 -15.80 -11.02
CA LYS A 356 -6.34 -17.17 -10.70
C LYS A 356 -6.87 -17.64 -9.36
N ILE A 357 -6.77 -16.81 -8.31
CA ILE A 357 -7.33 -17.10 -6.98
C ILE A 357 -8.86 -17.26 -7.07
N ILE A 358 -9.54 -16.28 -7.68
CA ILE A 358 -11.01 -16.30 -7.79
C ILE A 358 -11.49 -17.57 -8.50
N ASN A 359 -10.89 -17.93 -9.61
CA ASN A 359 -11.28 -19.11 -10.40
C ASN A 359 -11.09 -20.43 -9.62
N THR A 360 -10.13 -20.49 -8.71
CA THR A 360 -9.94 -21.66 -7.83
C THR A 360 -11.06 -21.76 -6.78
N LEU A 361 -11.55 -20.63 -6.27
CA LEU A 361 -12.54 -20.57 -5.18
C LEU A 361 -13.99 -20.61 -5.70
N VAL A 362 -14.23 -20.14 -6.90
CA VAL A 362 -15.56 -19.93 -7.51
C VAL A 362 -15.72 -20.95 -8.64
N LYS A 363 -15.83 -22.22 -8.26
CA LYS A 363 -16.20 -23.30 -9.19
C LYS A 363 -17.69 -23.27 -9.55
#